data_541a42e740ed61bbab6edde91a49df49
#
_entry.id   541a42e740ed61bbab6edde91a49df49
#
_cell.length_a   1.000
_cell.length_b   1.000
_cell.length_c   1.000
_cell.angle_alpha   90.00
_cell.angle_beta   90.00
_cell.angle_gamma   90.00
#
_symmetry.space_group_name_H-M   'P 1'
#
loop_
_entity.id
_entity.type
_entity.pdbx_description
1 polymer ?
#
loop_
_entity_poly.entity_id
_entity_poly.type
_entity_poly.pdbx_seq_one_letter_code
_entity_poly.pdbx_strand_id
1 'polypeptide(L)'
;MSKKRYQKPHKTGKIQIIYGLHAVRAALLNCKRAHEELYITENNKQIGENLRSKVPKITILDHKEFKKLHGEIKSNQGIVLRTNDFERPSLQQFLKNEDKKDKSILLALDQITDPQNIGSIMRSCVLFNCTGIIVAKDNAPDLTSSLYKAASGAAEIVNYFKVTNLKRSISELKKFGYWVYGFDSSNDSKSVKFNFSKKSILVFGSEGKGMRDLVKKECDEIIQLKMQKNADYMIDSLNVSNAASIALYEFFKS
;
A
#
# COMPACT_ATOMS: atom_id res chain seq x y z
N MET A 1 -1.85 16.55 32.49
CA MET A 1 -1.23 16.09 31.22
C MET A 1 -0.33 14.90 31.55
N SER A 2 -0.80 13.68 31.27
CA SER A 2 -0.09 12.43 31.58
C SER A 2 1.04 12.22 30.57
N LYS A 3 2.29 12.17 31.04
CA LYS A 3 3.47 11.80 30.24
C LYS A 3 3.33 10.32 29.85
N LYS A 4 2.89 10.02 28.61
CA LYS A 4 2.98 8.66 28.06
C LYS A 4 4.45 8.25 28.06
N ARG A 5 4.80 7.30 28.93
CA ARG A 5 6.12 6.63 28.92
C ARG A 5 6.35 6.01 27.54
N TYR A 6 7.41 6.44 26.89
CA TYR A 6 7.93 5.82 25.66
C TYR A 6 8.34 4.38 25.99
N GLN A 7 7.53 3.42 25.61
CA GLN A 7 7.96 2.01 25.59
C GLN A 7 8.94 1.87 24.42
N LYS A 8 10.19 1.51 24.72
CA LYS A 8 11.18 1.19 23.66
C LYS A 8 10.63 0.03 22.84
N PRO A 9 10.49 0.18 21.51
CA PRO A 9 10.03 -0.92 20.66
C PRO A 9 11.04 -2.08 20.76
N HIS A 10 10.54 -3.32 20.83
CA HIS A 10 11.36 -4.51 20.88
C HIS A 10 12.20 -4.64 19.60
N LYS A 11 13.52 -4.83 19.73
CA LYS A 11 14.49 -5.03 18.63
C LYS A 11 14.39 -6.42 17.99
N THR A 12 13.22 -6.91 17.63
CA THR A 12 13.02 -8.28 17.14
C THR A 12 12.63 -8.39 15.66
N GLY A 13 12.73 -7.31 14.90
CA GLY A 13 12.39 -7.32 13.48
C GLY A 13 13.61 -7.42 12.55
N LYS A 14 13.41 -7.97 11.33
CA LYS A 14 14.39 -7.93 10.24
C LYS A 14 14.78 -6.48 9.93
N ILE A 15 16.08 -6.22 9.76
CA ILE A 15 16.58 -4.90 9.36
C ILE A 15 16.01 -4.56 7.99
N GLN A 16 15.49 -3.34 7.86
CA GLN A 16 14.90 -2.80 6.66
C GLN A 16 15.59 -1.48 6.28
N ILE A 17 15.83 -1.30 5.00
CA ILE A 17 16.36 -0.08 4.42
C ILE A 17 15.22 0.66 3.74
N ILE A 18 14.96 1.89 4.16
CA ILE A 18 13.95 2.77 3.58
C ILE A 18 14.65 4.00 3.02
N TYR A 19 14.31 4.39 1.79
CA TYR A 19 14.91 5.56 1.14
C TYR A 19 13.87 6.45 0.45
N GLY A 20 14.26 7.69 0.22
CA GLY A 20 13.39 8.74 -0.30
C GLY A 20 12.69 9.51 0.81
N LEU A 21 12.61 10.82 0.63
CA LEU A 21 12.26 11.78 1.68
C LEU A 21 10.92 11.48 2.38
N HIS A 22 9.86 11.24 1.60
CA HIS A 22 8.52 11.00 2.15
C HIS A 22 8.44 9.66 2.88
N ALA A 23 9.04 8.60 2.30
CA ALA A 23 9.04 7.28 2.93
C ALA A 23 9.82 7.29 4.25
N VAL A 24 11.00 7.92 4.29
CA VAL A 24 11.82 8.07 5.50
C VAL A 24 11.09 8.88 6.57
N ARG A 25 10.48 10.02 6.21
CA ARG A 25 9.71 10.82 7.16
C ARG A 25 8.55 10.03 7.77
N ALA A 26 7.80 9.30 6.96
CA ALA A 26 6.68 8.47 7.44
C ALA A 26 7.16 7.36 8.37
N ALA A 27 8.26 6.67 8.01
CA ALA A 27 8.85 5.63 8.85
C ALA A 27 9.30 6.18 10.20
N LEU A 28 9.96 7.36 10.24
CA LEU A 28 10.40 8.01 11.47
C LEU A 28 9.25 8.49 12.38
N LEU A 29 8.06 8.69 11.81
CA LEU A 29 6.85 9.01 12.58
C LEU A 29 6.14 7.77 13.11
N ASN A 30 6.45 6.59 12.58
CA ASN A 30 5.85 5.33 13.01
C ASN A 30 6.46 4.86 14.33
N CYS A 31 5.76 5.07 15.44
CA CYS A 31 6.21 4.69 16.78
C CYS A 31 6.37 3.17 17.01
N LYS A 32 5.89 2.33 16.08
CA LYS A 32 6.07 0.88 16.13
C LYS A 32 7.45 0.44 15.63
N ARG A 33 8.22 1.33 14.97
CA ARG A 33 9.55 1.03 14.46
C ARG A 33 10.64 1.36 15.46
N ALA A 34 11.67 0.51 15.50
CA ALA A 34 12.93 0.81 16.17
C ALA A 34 13.93 1.29 15.11
N HIS A 35 14.29 2.57 15.16
CA HIS A 35 15.23 3.16 14.21
C HIS A 35 16.66 2.94 14.69
N GLU A 36 17.58 2.70 13.74
CA GLU A 36 19.00 2.49 14.04
C GLU A 36 19.84 3.68 13.61
N GLU A 37 19.77 4.05 12.32
CA GLU A 37 20.63 5.08 11.77
C GLU A 37 20.00 5.75 10.54
N LEU A 38 20.15 7.07 10.46
CA LEU A 38 19.77 7.87 9.30
C LEU A 38 21.03 8.34 8.58
N TYR A 39 21.17 7.97 7.31
CA TYR A 39 22.22 8.41 6.41
C TYR A 39 21.70 9.53 5.53
N ILE A 40 22.41 10.64 5.46
CA ILE A 40 22.04 11.81 4.66
C ILE A 40 23.25 12.36 3.93
N THR A 41 23.01 13.00 2.80
CA THR A 41 24.02 13.84 2.14
C THR A 41 24.06 15.22 2.77
N GLU A 42 25.15 15.97 2.55
CA GLU A 42 25.29 17.38 3.02
C GLU A 42 24.09 18.24 2.60
N ASN A 43 23.54 18.05 1.38
CA ASN A 43 22.37 18.78 0.90
C ASN A 43 21.11 18.55 1.76
N ASN A 44 21.06 17.45 2.50
CA ASN A 44 19.93 17.09 3.38
C ASN A 44 20.19 17.38 4.86
N LYS A 45 21.28 18.07 5.19
CA LYS A 45 21.69 18.33 6.59
C LYS A 45 20.58 18.98 7.42
N GLN A 46 19.92 20.01 6.91
CA GLN A 46 18.81 20.67 7.60
C GLN A 46 17.62 19.72 7.87
N ILE A 47 17.36 18.80 6.93
CA ILE A 47 16.33 17.76 7.11
C ILE A 47 16.74 16.82 8.25
N GLY A 48 18.00 16.41 8.28
CA GLY A 48 18.54 15.57 9.35
C GLY A 48 18.43 16.22 10.74
N GLU A 49 18.75 17.48 10.84
CA GLU A 49 18.62 18.26 12.09
C GLU A 49 17.18 18.25 12.61
N ASN A 50 16.20 18.47 11.74
CA ASN A 50 14.77 18.45 12.08
C ASN A 50 14.28 17.05 12.53
N LEU A 51 14.97 15.99 12.12
CA LEU A 51 14.63 14.60 12.42
C LEU A 51 15.48 14.00 13.55
N ARG A 52 16.42 14.75 14.12
CA ARG A 52 17.40 14.26 15.09
C ARG A 52 16.79 13.62 16.33
N SER A 53 15.65 14.13 16.78
CA SER A 53 14.95 13.57 17.95
C SER A 53 14.26 12.22 17.68
N LYS A 54 14.18 11.78 16.42
CA LYS A 54 13.46 10.60 15.99
C LYS A 54 14.36 9.38 15.74
N VAL A 55 15.66 9.58 15.65
CA VAL A 55 16.63 8.52 15.34
C VAL A 55 17.87 8.63 16.24
N PRO A 56 18.42 7.49 16.72
CA PRO A 56 19.54 7.52 17.68
C PRO A 56 20.85 8.03 17.07
N LYS A 57 21.04 7.85 15.75
CA LYS A 57 22.28 8.23 15.06
C LYS A 57 21.98 8.80 13.68
N ILE A 58 22.66 9.91 13.34
CA ILE A 58 22.66 10.51 12.00
C ILE A 58 24.08 10.53 11.50
N THR A 59 24.30 10.01 10.29
CA THR A 59 25.59 10.03 9.61
C THR A 59 25.46 10.87 8.34
N ILE A 60 26.25 11.92 8.28
CA ILE A 60 26.34 12.80 7.11
C ILE A 60 27.48 12.30 6.25
N LEU A 61 27.22 12.05 4.98
CA LEU A 61 28.17 11.51 4.02
C LEU A 61 28.32 12.44 2.83
N ASP A 62 29.52 12.52 2.28
CA ASP A 62 29.70 13.15 0.97
C ASP A 62 29.04 12.32 -0.14
N HIS A 63 28.96 12.90 -1.35
CA HIS A 63 28.30 12.24 -2.48
C HIS A 63 28.96 10.91 -2.91
N LYS A 64 30.28 10.78 -2.77
CA LYS A 64 31.02 9.57 -3.18
C LYS A 64 30.80 8.46 -2.17
N GLU A 65 30.93 8.78 -0.88
CA GLU A 65 30.68 7.84 0.21
C GLU A 65 29.23 7.35 0.21
N PHE A 66 28.28 8.29 0.03
CA PHE A 66 26.85 7.95 0.00
C PHE A 66 26.54 7.01 -1.17
N LYS A 67 27.06 7.29 -2.37
CA LYS A 67 26.89 6.44 -3.54
C LYS A 67 27.50 5.05 -3.33
N LYS A 68 28.68 4.97 -2.71
CA LYS A 68 29.35 3.71 -2.40
C LYS A 68 28.55 2.82 -1.46
N LEU A 69 27.91 3.41 -0.45
CA LEU A 69 27.16 2.67 0.58
C LEU A 69 25.70 2.38 0.19
N HIS A 70 25.05 3.29 -0.51
CA HIS A 70 23.59 3.27 -0.72
C HIS A 70 23.16 3.34 -2.19
N GLY A 71 24.12 3.31 -3.14
CA GLY A 71 23.84 3.39 -4.57
C GLY A 71 23.49 4.79 -5.08
N GLU A 72 22.91 4.88 -6.27
CA GLU A 72 22.68 6.14 -6.96
C GLU A 72 21.75 7.09 -6.18
N ILE A 73 22.21 8.33 -5.97
CA ILE A 73 21.49 9.37 -5.21
C ILE A 73 20.17 9.75 -5.89
N LYS A 74 20.10 9.71 -7.23
CA LYS A 74 18.87 10.00 -7.98
C LYS A 74 17.69 9.14 -7.53
N SER A 75 17.96 7.88 -7.16
CA SER A 75 16.92 6.96 -6.72
C SER A 75 16.53 7.15 -5.25
N ASN A 76 17.46 7.52 -4.37
CA ASN A 76 17.25 7.60 -2.92
C ASN A 76 17.14 9.03 -2.37
N GLN A 77 17.30 10.06 -3.22
CA GLN A 77 17.22 11.49 -2.88
C GLN A 77 18.23 11.92 -1.80
N GLY A 78 19.33 11.20 -1.64
CA GLY A 78 20.36 11.50 -0.64
C GLY A 78 19.90 11.28 0.81
N ILE A 79 18.91 10.43 1.04
CA ILE A 79 18.39 10.10 2.36
C ILE A 79 18.02 8.62 2.46
N VAL A 80 18.60 7.93 3.45
CA VAL A 80 18.39 6.49 3.69
C VAL A 80 18.26 6.25 5.18
N LEU A 81 17.23 5.53 5.58
CA LEU A 81 16.98 5.11 6.95
C LEU A 81 17.21 3.60 7.10
N ARG A 82 18.05 3.23 8.05
CA ARG A 82 18.18 1.86 8.56
C ARG A 82 17.30 1.71 9.79
N THR A 83 16.34 0.80 9.72
CA THR A 83 15.34 0.60 10.76
C THR A 83 14.94 -0.86 10.86
N ASN A 84 14.31 -1.26 11.94
CA ASN A 84 13.70 -2.57 12.04
C ASN A 84 12.30 -2.56 11.43
N ASP A 85 11.86 -3.70 10.89
CA ASP A 85 10.45 -3.86 10.53
C ASP A 85 9.59 -3.93 11.79
N PHE A 86 8.28 -3.76 11.64
CA PHE A 86 7.32 -3.86 12.73
C PHE A 86 6.24 -4.88 12.40
N GLU A 87 5.65 -5.45 13.44
CA GLU A 87 4.58 -6.42 13.28
C GLU A 87 3.30 -5.74 12.77
N ARG A 88 2.77 -6.29 11.68
CA ARG A 88 1.48 -5.90 11.11
C ARG A 88 0.42 -6.92 11.49
N PRO A 89 -0.83 -6.49 11.71
CA PRO A 89 -1.91 -7.43 12.01
C PRO A 89 -2.12 -8.41 10.83
N SER A 90 -2.42 -9.65 11.15
CA SER A 90 -2.98 -10.57 10.15
C SER A 90 -4.40 -10.14 9.76
N LEU A 91 -4.90 -10.65 8.61
CA LEU A 91 -6.29 -10.36 8.20
C LEU A 91 -7.31 -10.78 9.26
N GLN A 92 -7.10 -11.92 9.94
CA GLN A 92 -7.98 -12.38 11.01
C GLN A 92 -7.95 -11.46 12.25
N GLN A 93 -6.76 -10.98 12.64
CA GLN A 93 -6.65 -10.00 13.74
C GLN A 93 -7.32 -8.67 13.39
N PHE A 94 -7.17 -8.24 12.15
CA PHE A 94 -7.82 -7.05 11.63
C PHE A 94 -9.35 -7.18 11.69
N LEU A 95 -9.92 -8.28 11.20
CA LEU A 95 -11.37 -8.52 11.17
C LEU A 95 -12.01 -8.49 12.55
N LYS A 96 -11.36 -9.04 13.57
CA LYS A 96 -11.85 -8.98 14.95
C LYS A 96 -12.06 -7.55 15.48
N ASN A 97 -11.28 -6.59 14.96
CA ASN A 97 -11.37 -5.18 15.36
C ASN A 97 -12.29 -4.35 14.45
N GLU A 98 -12.47 -4.79 13.19
CA GLU A 98 -13.28 -4.09 12.18
C GLU A 98 -14.77 -4.44 12.24
N ASP A 99 -15.16 -5.49 12.97
CA ASP A 99 -16.56 -5.94 13.04
C ASP A 99 -17.51 -4.86 13.56
N LYS A 100 -16.98 -3.92 14.36
CA LYS A 100 -17.74 -2.80 14.95
C LYS A 100 -17.84 -1.56 14.06
N LYS A 101 -17.19 -1.52 12.88
CA LYS A 101 -17.25 -0.37 12.00
C LYS A 101 -18.41 -0.48 11.02
N ASP A 102 -19.16 0.61 10.90
CA ASP A 102 -20.29 0.70 9.98
C ASP A 102 -19.84 0.82 8.52
N LYS A 103 -18.72 1.49 8.25
CA LYS A 103 -18.17 1.69 6.89
C LYS A 103 -16.73 1.23 6.85
N SER A 104 -16.41 0.36 5.89
CA SER A 104 -15.07 -0.19 5.68
C SER A 104 -14.86 -0.57 4.23
N ILE A 105 -13.71 -0.22 3.68
CA ILE A 105 -13.32 -0.59 2.32
C ILE A 105 -11.97 -1.28 2.32
N LEU A 106 -11.89 -2.40 1.61
CA LEU A 106 -10.68 -3.15 1.36
C LEU A 106 -10.43 -3.25 -0.15
N LEU A 107 -9.18 -3.31 -0.56
CA LEU A 107 -8.80 -3.68 -1.91
C LEU A 107 -8.30 -5.13 -1.92
N ALA A 108 -8.69 -5.90 -2.94
CA ALA A 108 -8.11 -7.19 -3.24
C ALA A 108 -7.39 -7.13 -4.60
N LEU A 109 -6.09 -7.37 -4.60
CA LEU A 109 -5.25 -7.27 -5.79
C LEU A 109 -4.88 -8.67 -6.26
N ASP A 110 -5.43 -9.08 -7.40
CA ASP A 110 -5.22 -10.41 -7.98
C ASP A 110 -4.11 -10.37 -9.04
N GLN A 111 -2.96 -10.98 -8.73
CA GLN A 111 -1.79 -11.07 -9.61
C GLN A 111 -1.17 -9.71 -10.03
N ILE A 112 -1.29 -8.69 -9.19
CA ILE A 112 -0.58 -7.42 -9.38
C ILE A 112 0.77 -7.53 -8.68
N THR A 113 1.84 -7.54 -9.47
CA THR A 113 3.21 -7.83 -9.00
C THR A 113 4.14 -6.61 -9.04
N ASP A 114 3.79 -5.57 -9.79
CA ASP A 114 4.61 -4.38 -9.91
C ASP A 114 4.57 -3.52 -8.63
N PRO A 115 5.72 -3.31 -7.96
CA PRO A 115 5.80 -2.46 -6.77
C PRO A 115 5.37 -1.00 -7.01
N GLN A 116 5.49 -0.48 -8.25
CA GLN A 116 5.08 0.88 -8.57
C GLN A 116 3.55 1.00 -8.55
N ASN A 117 2.84 0.04 -9.16
CA ASN A 117 1.39 0.00 -9.12
C ASN A 117 0.88 -0.16 -7.68
N ILE A 118 1.44 -1.10 -6.91
CA ILE A 118 1.04 -1.31 -5.51
C ILE A 118 1.33 -0.08 -4.66
N GLY A 119 2.50 0.55 -4.82
CA GLY A 119 2.86 1.77 -4.11
C GLY A 119 1.90 2.94 -4.41
N SER A 120 1.53 3.12 -5.69
CA SER A 120 0.54 4.11 -6.12
C SER A 120 -0.84 3.83 -5.51
N ILE A 121 -1.29 2.56 -5.54
CA ILE A 121 -2.54 2.13 -4.91
C ILE A 121 -2.53 2.41 -3.40
N MET A 122 -1.44 2.10 -2.70
CA MET A 122 -1.31 2.40 -1.26
C MET A 122 -1.50 3.89 -0.97
N ARG A 123 -0.97 4.79 -1.80
CA ARG A 123 -1.17 6.24 -1.65
C ARG A 123 -2.64 6.62 -1.77
N SER A 124 -3.34 6.09 -2.77
CA SER A 124 -4.78 6.30 -2.95
C SER A 124 -5.59 5.73 -1.78
N CYS A 125 -5.18 4.57 -1.25
CA CYS A 125 -5.80 3.98 -0.06
C CYS A 125 -5.76 4.93 1.15
N VAL A 126 -4.61 5.57 1.41
CA VAL A 126 -4.50 6.54 2.52
C VAL A 126 -5.39 7.76 2.28
N LEU A 127 -5.38 8.30 1.06
CA LEU A 127 -6.12 9.52 0.72
C LEU A 127 -7.64 9.32 0.74
N PHE A 128 -8.12 8.12 0.39
CA PHE A 128 -9.54 7.78 0.34
C PHE A 128 -10.00 6.86 1.48
N ASN A 129 -9.22 6.82 2.59
CA ASN A 129 -9.57 6.10 3.81
C ASN A 129 -9.84 4.60 3.61
N CYS A 130 -9.12 3.97 2.68
CA CYS A 130 -9.16 2.52 2.51
C CYS A 130 -8.42 1.84 3.67
N THR A 131 -9.03 0.85 4.28
CA THR A 131 -8.56 0.23 5.52
C THR A 131 -7.44 -0.80 5.30
N GLY A 132 -7.32 -1.36 4.09
CA GLY A 132 -6.24 -2.30 3.79
C GLY A 132 -6.27 -2.89 2.39
N ILE A 133 -5.17 -3.53 2.03
CA ILE A 133 -4.95 -4.21 0.76
C ILE A 133 -4.70 -5.68 1.03
N ILE A 134 -5.38 -6.56 0.30
CA ILE A 134 -5.26 -8.01 0.39
C ILE A 134 -4.60 -8.51 -0.91
N VAL A 135 -3.56 -9.31 -0.77
CA VAL A 135 -2.80 -9.89 -1.89
C VAL A 135 -2.49 -11.35 -1.66
N ALA A 136 -2.36 -12.13 -2.73
CA ALA A 136 -1.88 -13.51 -2.62
C ALA A 136 -0.37 -13.51 -2.29
N LYS A 137 0.03 -14.31 -1.27
CA LYS A 137 1.41 -14.37 -0.77
C LYS A 137 2.43 -14.69 -1.85
N ASP A 138 2.11 -15.63 -2.75
CA ASP A 138 3.06 -16.17 -3.71
C ASP A 138 3.34 -15.22 -4.90
N ASN A 139 2.45 -14.28 -5.18
CA ASN A 139 2.54 -13.40 -6.35
C ASN A 139 2.68 -11.90 -6.00
N ALA A 140 2.61 -11.55 -4.73
CA ALA A 140 2.70 -10.15 -4.34
C ALA A 140 4.12 -9.80 -3.87
N PRO A 141 4.66 -8.63 -4.23
CA PRO A 141 5.95 -8.19 -3.75
C PRO A 141 5.95 -8.07 -2.24
N ASP A 142 7.10 -8.34 -1.65
CA ASP A 142 7.36 -7.97 -0.27
C ASP A 142 7.43 -6.44 -0.13
N LEU A 143 7.29 -5.95 1.09
CA LEU A 143 7.49 -4.54 1.40
C LEU A 143 9.00 -4.19 1.28
N THR A 144 9.48 -4.16 0.06
CA THR A 144 10.86 -3.82 -0.30
C THR A 144 11.13 -2.33 -0.21
N SER A 145 12.38 -1.94 -0.19
CA SER A 145 12.78 -0.52 -0.22
C SER A 145 12.19 0.25 -1.42
N SER A 146 12.08 -0.40 -2.59
CA SER A 146 11.46 0.18 -3.79
C SER A 146 9.97 0.41 -3.62
N LEU A 147 9.25 -0.53 -2.98
CA LEU A 147 7.83 -0.38 -2.70
C LEU A 147 7.58 0.74 -1.67
N TYR A 148 8.40 0.81 -0.59
CA TYR A 148 8.32 1.93 0.37
C TYR A 148 8.49 3.29 -0.32
N LYS A 149 9.44 3.39 -1.24
CA LYS A 149 9.65 4.60 -2.01
C LYS A 149 8.43 4.92 -2.89
N ALA A 150 7.94 3.95 -3.67
CA ALA A 150 6.77 4.12 -4.54
C ALA A 150 5.53 4.56 -3.74
N ALA A 151 5.32 3.97 -2.56
CA ALA A 151 4.23 4.29 -1.66
C ALA A 151 4.35 5.65 -0.98
N SER A 152 5.52 6.33 -1.04
CA SER A 152 5.73 7.68 -0.48
C SER A 152 5.25 7.82 0.96
N GLY A 153 5.47 6.79 1.79
CA GLY A 153 5.06 6.74 3.20
C GLY A 153 3.73 6.04 3.47
N ALA A 154 2.88 5.83 2.47
CA ALA A 154 1.59 5.15 2.66
C ALA A 154 1.74 3.70 3.17
N ALA A 155 2.87 3.03 2.85
CA ALA A 155 3.17 1.69 3.34
C ALA A 155 3.34 1.59 4.88
N GLU A 156 3.52 2.71 5.57
CA GLU A 156 3.55 2.78 7.03
C GLU A 156 2.13 2.81 7.65
N ILE A 157 1.13 3.16 6.86
CA ILE A 157 -0.23 3.47 7.31
C ILE A 157 -1.20 2.37 6.88
N VAL A 158 -1.14 1.96 5.60
CA VAL A 158 -2.05 0.97 5.01
C VAL A 158 -1.74 -0.43 5.54
N ASN A 159 -2.77 -1.17 5.95
CA ASN A 159 -2.62 -2.59 6.23
C ASN A 159 -2.40 -3.36 4.92
N TYR A 160 -1.35 -4.17 4.87
CA TYR A 160 -0.98 -4.98 3.72
C TYR A 160 -1.03 -6.46 4.10
N PHE A 161 -2.13 -7.13 3.73
CA PHE A 161 -2.41 -8.50 4.12
C PHE A 161 -1.97 -9.48 3.04
N LYS A 162 -0.93 -10.26 3.32
CA LYS A 162 -0.50 -11.38 2.49
C LYS A 162 -1.24 -12.64 2.91
N VAL A 163 -2.13 -13.13 2.06
CA VAL A 163 -2.94 -14.32 2.31
C VAL A 163 -2.52 -15.49 1.41
N THR A 164 -2.65 -16.71 1.89
CA THR A 164 -2.30 -17.91 1.12
C THR A 164 -3.26 -18.12 -0.05
N ASN A 165 -4.55 -17.82 0.14
CA ASN A 165 -5.58 -18.02 -0.87
C ASN A 165 -6.52 -16.83 -0.90
N LEU A 166 -6.41 -16.01 -1.96
CA LEU A 166 -7.19 -14.78 -2.13
C LEU A 166 -8.69 -15.06 -2.21
N LYS A 167 -9.10 -16.08 -3.00
CA LYS A 167 -10.49 -16.51 -3.11
C LYS A 167 -11.08 -16.83 -1.73
N ARG A 168 -10.42 -17.69 -0.96
CA ARG A 168 -10.88 -18.09 0.36
C ARG A 168 -11.00 -16.89 1.30
N SER A 169 -10.04 -15.99 1.26
CA SER A 169 -10.07 -14.78 2.09
C SER A 169 -11.21 -13.85 1.74
N ILE A 170 -11.55 -13.72 0.45
CA ILE A 170 -12.73 -12.97 -0.01
C ILE A 170 -14.01 -13.64 0.51
N SER A 171 -14.15 -14.97 0.35
CA SER A 171 -15.30 -15.72 0.88
C SER A 171 -15.45 -15.59 2.40
N GLU A 172 -14.34 -15.54 3.16
CA GLU A 172 -14.36 -15.30 4.60
C GLU A 172 -14.85 -13.87 4.92
N LEU A 173 -14.38 -12.86 4.20
CA LEU A 173 -14.80 -11.46 4.38
C LEU A 173 -16.28 -11.24 4.09
N LYS A 174 -16.86 -11.95 3.13
CA LYS A 174 -18.32 -11.93 2.87
C LYS A 174 -19.13 -12.32 4.11
N LYS A 175 -18.63 -13.25 4.94
CA LYS A 175 -19.28 -13.63 6.23
C LYS A 175 -19.27 -12.50 7.26
N PHE A 176 -18.37 -11.51 7.11
CA PHE A 176 -18.33 -10.28 7.92
C PHE A 176 -19.11 -9.12 7.29
N GLY A 177 -19.97 -9.40 6.30
CA GLY A 177 -20.87 -8.44 5.69
C GLY A 177 -20.23 -7.59 4.58
N TYR A 178 -19.07 -8.00 4.05
CA TYR A 178 -18.49 -7.30 2.91
C TYR A 178 -19.15 -7.72 1.60
N TRP A 179 -19.50 -6.72 0.78
CA TRP A 179 -19.95 -6.89 -0.61
C TRP A 179 -18.76 -6.75 -1.54
N VAL A 180 -18.68 -7.59 -2.56
CA VAL A 180 -17.48 -7.74 -3.40
C VAL A 180 -17.74 -7.22 -4.80
N TYR A 181 -17.02 -6.19 -5.19
CA TYR A 181 -17.08 -5.56 -6.52
C TYR A 181 -15.81 -5.89 -7.30
N GLY A 182 -15.94 -6.62 -8.40
CA GLY A 182 -14.84 -6.90 -9.33
C GLY A 182 -14.76 -5.83 -10.41
N PHE A 183 -13.58 -5.28 -10.66
CA PHE A 183 -13.35 -4.32 -11.75
C PHE A 183 -12.73 -5.05 -12.94
N ASP A 184 -13.44 -5.05 -14.08
CA ASP A 184 -13.04 -5.73 -15.30
C ASP A 184 -13.35 -4.85 -16.51
N SER A 185 -12.47 -4.87 -17.51
CA SER A 185 -12.64 -4.16 -18.79
C SER A 185 -13.38 -4.98 -19.86
N SER A 186 -13.74 -6.24 -19.56
CA SER A 186 -14.44 -7.12 -20.50
C SER A 186 -15.84 -6.60 -20.86
N ASN A 187 -16.30 -6.90 -22.09
CA ASN A 187 -17.58 -6.40 -22.62
C ASN A 187 -18.82 -6.95 -21.90
N ASP A 188 -18.66 -7.95 -21.03
CA ASP A 188 -19.76 -8.56 -20.27
C ASP A 188 -20.12 -7.80 -18.98
N SER A 189 -19.32 -6.78 -18.62
CA SER A 189 -19.57 -5.98 -17.43
C SER A 189 -20.58 -4.88 -17.70
N LYS A 190 -21.61 -4.78 -16.85
CA LYS A 190 -22.58 -3.69 -16.94
C LYS A 190 -21.89 -2.40 -16.46
N SER A 191 -21.95 -1.34 -17.30
CA SER A 191 -21.61 0.02 -16.86
C SER A 191 -22.64 0.46 -15.81
N VAL A 192 -22.29 0.41 -14.55
CA VAL A 192 -23.19 0.66 -13.43
C VAL A 192 -22.92 2.04 -12.82
N LYS A 193 -23.96 2.67 -12.30
CA LYS A 193 -23.81 3.76 -11.32
C LYS A 193 -23.17 3.14 -10.08
N PHE A 194 -22.09 3.75 -9.57
CA PHE A 194 -21.44 3.30 -8.34
C PHE A 194 -22.41 3.42 -7.16
N ASN A 195 -22.89 2.29 -6.70
CA ASN A 195 -23.72 2.18 -5.50
C ASN A 195 -23.07 1.18 -4.54
N PHE A 196 -22.07 1.65 -3.83
CA PHE A 196 -21.29 0.80 -2.97
C PHE A 196 -21.98 0.50 -1.64
N SER A 197 -21.87 -0.73 -1.19
CA SER A 197 -22.24 -1.13 0.15
C SER A 197 -21.30 -0.50 1.20
N LYS A 198 -21.79 -0.26 2.42
CA LYS A 198 -20.98 0.32 3.50
C LYS A 198 -19.70 -0.48 3.78
N LYS A 199 -19.77 -1.82 3.72
CA LYS A 199 -18.60 -2.69 3.78
C LYS A 199 -18.34 -3.26 2.39
N SER A 200 -17.25 -2.85 1.75
CA SER A 200 -16.95 -3.20 0.35
C SER A 200 -15.54 -3.74 0.19
N ILE A 201 -15.42 -4.70 -0.71
CA ILE A 201 -14.13 -5.15 -1.27
C ILE A 201 -14.12 -4.79 -2.74
N LEU A 202 -13.12 -4.03 -3.17
CA LEU A 202 -12.88 -3.73 -4.57
C LEU A 202 -11.77 -4.63 -5.10
N VAL A 203 -12.07 -5.46 -6.08
CA VAL A 203 -11.15 -6.46 -6.62
C VAL A 203 -10.62 -5.99 -7.97
N PHE A 204 -9.30 -5.97 -8.11
CA PHE A 204 -8.60 -5.61 -9.35
C PHE A 204 -7.69 -6.77 -9.78
N GLY A 205 -7.72 -7.09 -11.05
CA GLY A 205 -6.83 -8.08 -11.67
C GLY A 205 -5.58 -7.45 -12.27
N SER A 206 -4.66 -8.29 -12.77
CA SER A 206 -3.46 -7.86 -13.46
C SER A 206 -3.77 -7.21 -14.81
N GLU A 207 -2.89 -6.31 -15.25
CA GLU A 207 -2.92 -5.76 -16.61
C GLU A 207 -2.78 -6.89 -17.63
N GLY A 208 -3.65 -6.94 -18.62
CA GLY A 208 -3.68 -7.94 -19.69
C GLY A 208 -4.44 -9.22 -19.38
N LYS A 209 -4.30 -9.84 -18.20
CA LYS A 209 -5.04 -11.09 -17.86
C LYS A 209 -6.30 -10.84 -17.03
N GLY A 210 -6.45 -9.67 -16.44
CA GLY A 210 -7.56 -9.39 -15.55
C GLY A 210 -7.53 -10.22 -14.26
N MET A 211 -8.71 -10.44 -13.69
CA MET A 211 -8.91 -11.31 -12.53
C MET A 211 -8.98 -12.79 -12.95
N ARG A 212 -8.41 -13.67 -12.12
CA ARG A 212 -8.59 -15.12 -12.31
C ARG A 212 -10.07 -15.50 -12.16
N ASP A 213 -10.53 -16.49 -12.92
CA ASP A 213 -11.94 -16.94 -12.92
C ASP A 213 -12.45 -17.29 -11.51
N LEU A 214 -11.62 -17.95 -10.70
CA LEU A 214 -12.00 -18.32 -9.33
C LEU A 214 -12.17 -17.11 -8.41
N VAL A 215 -11.48 -16.00 -8.67
CA VAL A 215 -11.63 -14.74 -7.93
C VAL A 215 -12.83 -13.98 -8.47
N LYS A 216 -13.01 -13.94 -9.80
CA LYS A 216 -14.15 -13.31 -10.47
C LYS A 216 -15.49 -13.90 -10.01
N LYS A 217 -15.55 -15.22 -9.79
CA LYS A 217 -16.74 -15.92 -9.25
C LYS A 217 -17.10 -15.55 -7.82
N GLU A 218 -16.17 -15.02 -7.04
CA GLU A 218 -16.46 -14.52 -5.68
C GLU A 218 -17.04 -13.11 -5.68
N CYS A 219 -16.94 -12.37 -6.79
CA CYS A 219 -17.50 -11.04 -6.89
C CYS A 219 -19.03 -11.10 -6.94
N ASP A 220 -19.69 -10.28 -6.13
CA ASP A 220 -21.15 -10.14 -6.14
C ASP A 220 -21.61 -9.31 -7.33
N GLU A 221 -20.75 -8.40 -7.79
CA GLU A 221 -20.99 -7.53 -8.94
C GLU A 221 -19.70 -7.28 -9.71
N ILE A 222 -19.80 -7.22 -11.04
CA ILE A 222 -18.71 -6.83 -11.92
C ILE A 222 -18.98 -5.47 -12.50
N ILE A 223 -18.06 -4.54 -12.26
CA ILE A 223 -18.15 -3.14 -12.66
C ILE A 223 -17.14 -2.85 -13.76
N GLN A 224 -17.58 -2.13 -14.78
CA GLN A 224 -16.71 -1.55 -15.80
C GLN A 224 -16.63 -0.03 -15.62
N LEU A 225 -15.42 0.50 -15.56
CA LEU A 225 -15.19 1.94 -15.66
C LEU A 225 -15.54 2.40 -17.08
N LYS A 226 -16.41 3.40 -17.19
CA LYS A 226 -16.71 4.00 -18.50
C LYS A 226 -15.48 4.69 -19.04
N MET A 227 -15.04 4.26 -20.22
CA MET A 227 -13.91 4.84 -20.94
C MET A 227 -14.27 5.04 -22.40
N GLN A 228 -13.78 6.09 -23.01
CA GLN A 228 -13.80 6.23 -24.46
C GLN A 228 -12.67 5.37 -25.02
N LYS A 229 -13.01 4.34 -25.78
CA LYS A 229 -12.02 3.52 -26.48
C LYS A 229 -11.50 4.29 -27.69
N ASN A 230 -10.18 4.35 -27.84
CA ASN A 230 -9.56 4.90 -29.04
C ASN A 230 -8.96 3.75 -29.84
N ALA A 231 -9.70 3.30 -30.86
CA ALA A 231 -9.32 2.14 -31.69
C ALA A 231 -8.03 2.39 -32.48
N ASP A 232 -7.76 3.65 -32.86
CA ASP A 232 -6.58 4.00 -33.67
C ASP A 232 -5.25 3.82 -32.93
N TYR A 233 -5.28 3.93 -31.59
CA TYR A 233 -4.08 3.83 -30.75
C TYR A 233 -4.03 2.55 -29.92
N MET A 234 -4.98 1.62 -30.09
CA MET A 234 -5.08 0.36 -29.35
C MET A 234 -5.03 0.55 -27.82
N ILE A 235 -5.52 1.68 -27.33
CA ILE A 235 -5.65 1.97 -25.88
C ILE A 235 -7.05 1.55 -25.46
N ASP A 236 -7.13 0.45 -24.70
CA ASP A 236 -8.38 -0.21 -24.31
C ASP A 236 -8.62 -0.29 -22.80
N SER A 237 -7.61 0.07 -22.00
CA SER A 237 -7.66 -0.07 -20.55
C SER A 237 -6.88 1.02 -19.82
N LEU A 238 -7.27 1.25 -18.57
CA LEU A 238 -6.52 2.09 -17.63
C LEU A 238 -5.45 1.26 -16.91
N ASN A 239 -4.33 1.90 -16.59
CA ASN A 239 -3.42 1.34 -15.60
C ASN A 239 -4.18 1.01 -14.31
N VAL A 240 -3.88 -0.14 -13.72
CA VAL A 240 -4.61 -0.65 -12.54
C VAL A 240 -4.60 0.30 -11.34
N SER A 241 -3.51 1.06 -11.14
CA SER A 241 -3.46 2.03 -10.04
C SER A 241 -4.39 3.22 -10.26
N ASN A 242 -4.58 3.64 -11.51
CA ASN A 242 -5.53 4.68 -11.87
C ASN A 242 -6.97 4.19 -11.70
N ALA A 243 -7.26 2.97 -12.17
CA ALA A 243 -8.58 2.34 -11.99
C ALA A 243 -8.94 2.20 -10.50
N ALA A 244 -8.00 1.75 -9.67
CA ALA A 244 -8.19 1.64 -8.23
C ALA A 244 -8.42 3.01 -7.57
N SER A 245 -7.72 4.05 -8.02
CA SER A 245 -7.90 5.42 -7.50
C SER A 245 -9.27 5.98 -7.81
N ILE A 246 -9.77 5.77 -9.02
CA ILE A 246 -11.13 6.20 -9.42
C ILE A 246 -12.18 5.48 -8.58
N ALA A 247 -12.09 4.16 -8.44
CA ALA A 247 -13.04 3.37 -7.67
C ALA A 247 -13.04 3.74 -6.19
N LEU A 248 -11.87 3.97 -5.59
CA LEU A 248 -11.73 4.45 -4.21
C LEU A 248 -12.33 5.85 -4.03
N TYR A 249 -12.12 6.75 -4.98
CA TYR A 249 -12.71 8.09 -4.95
C TYR A 249 -14.25 8.04 -5.02
N GLU A 250 -14.81 7.20 -5.90
CA GLU A 250 -16.25 7.03 -5.99
C GLU A 250 -16.84 6.43 -4.70
N PHE A 251 -16.16 5.46 -4.07
CA PHE A 251 -16.57 4.95 -2.76
C PHE A 251 -16.46 6.01 -1.66
N PHE A 252 -15.43 6.85 -1.69
CA PHE A 252 -15.24 7.91 -0.70
C PHE A 252 -16.33 8.96 -0.75
N LYS A 253 -16.85 9.26 -1.96
CA LYS A 253 -17.96 10.21 -2.19
C LYS A 253 -19.32 9.68 -1.75
N SER A 254 -19.54 8.35 -1.77
CA SER A 254 -20.78 7.70 -1.38
C SER A 254 -20.94 7.67 0.15
#